data_776e0401bed76396548e160b7993697f
#
_entry.id   776e0401bed76396548e160b7993697f
#
_cell.length_a   1.000
_cell.length_b   1.000
_cell.length_c   1.000
_cell.angle_alpha   90.00
_cell.angle_beta   90.00
_cell.angle_gamma   90.00
#
_symmetry.space_group_name_H-M   'P 1'
#
loop_
_entity.id
_entity.type
_entity.pdbx_description
1 polymer ?
#
loop_
_entity_poly.entity_id
_entity_poly.type
_entity_poly.pdbx_seq_one_letter_code
_entity_poly.pdbx_strand_id
1 'polypeptide(L)'
;CQAEEGIRDRLVTGVQTCALPISGRQRFFAFSGIATEWDFVEVPSQMFEEWAWDVGVLQTFALHHETDEPIPAELVEKLRTAEEYGKGLAVSIQMFYAMLSLSLYEGDPAGVDTTERLTTLRHEMTPTHHVQDTHFQASFGHLHGYSAIYYTYMWSLVISKDLFSAFGGEPMNVDMARRYRERVLAPGGRADAADLVANFLGRPYRTDAWEKWLAE
;
A
#
# COMPACT_ATOMS: atom_id res chain seq x y z
N CYS A 1 13.24 -4.25 -11.57
CA CYS A 1 12.51 -2.97 -11.31
C CYS A 1 11.17 -2.88 -12.03
N GLN A 2 11.11 -2.78 -13.35
CA GLN A 2 9.81 -2.65 -14.05
C GLN A 2 8.90 -3.88 -13.96
N ALA A 3 9.44 -5.08 -13.81
CA ALA A 3 8.64 -6.30 -13.67
C ALA A 3 8.02 -6.42 -12.27
N GLU A 4 8.69 -5.96 -11.24
CA GLU A 4 8.20 -5.97 -9.85
C GLU A 4 7.11 -4.92 -9.63
N GLU A 5 7.28 -3.70 -10.15
CA GLU A 5 6.21 -2.70 -10.17
C GLU A 5 4.97 -3.22 -10.90
N GLY A 6 5.14 -3.87 -12.04
CA GLY A 6 4.03 -4.46 -12.79
C GLY A 6 3.30 -5.59 -12.07
N ILE A 7 3.93 -6.33 -11.17
CA ILE A 7 3.29 -7.37 -10.35
C ILE A 7 2.55 -6.73 -9.18
N ARG A 8 3.15 -5.76 -8.49
CA ARG A 8 2.49 -4.97 -7.42
C ARG A 8 1.24 -4.26 -7.96
N ASP A 9 1.35 -3.55 -9.06
CA ASP A 9 0.21 -2.86 -9.69
C ASP A 9 -0.94 -3.82 -10.04
N ARG A 10 -0.62 -5.03 -10.51
CA ARG A 10 -1.64 -6.04 -10.84
C ARG A 10 -2.31 -6.63 -9.59
N LEU A 11 -1.59 -6.84 -8.50
CA LEU A 11 -2.15 -7.29 -7.23
C LEU A 11 -3.05 -6.22 -6.62
N VAL A 12 -2.59 -4.98 -6.54
CA VAL A 12 -3.36 -3.84 -6.07
C VAL A 12 -4.63 -3.67 -6.90
N THR A 13 -4.50 -3.64 -8.23
CA THR A 13 -5.64 -3.56 -9.15
C THR A 13 -6.60 -4.75 -8.98
N GLY A 14 -6.07 -5.96 -8.80
CA GLY A 14 -6.89 -7.17 -8.58
C GLY A 14 -7.70 -7.10 -7.29
N VAL A 15 -7.11 -6.62 -6.19
CA VAL A 15 -7.83 -6.44 -4.92
C VAL A 15 -8.89 -5.35 -5.03
N GLN A 16 -8.55 -4.18 -5.58
CA GLN A 16 -9.48 -3.07 -5.75
C GLN A 16 -10.65 -3.42 -6.68
N THR A 17 -10.37 -4.07 -7.80
CA THR A 17 -11.40 -4.35 -8.81
C THR A 17 -12.25 -5.58 -8.53
N CYS A 18 -11.74 -6.57 -7.78
CA CYS A 18 -12.41 -7.83 -7.53
C CYS A 18 -12.77 -8.02 -6.06
N ALA A 19 -11.79 -7.99 -5.15
CA ALA A 19 -12.03 -8.36 -3.76
C ALA A 19 -12.93 -7.37 -3.02
N LEU A 20 -12.71 -6.07 -3.19
CA LEU A 20 -13.53 -5.04 -2.53
C LEU A 20 -14.98 -5.02 -3.01
N PRO A 21 -15.30 -5.05 -4.32
CA PRO A 21 -16.67 -5.15 -4.79
C PRO A 21 -17.38 -6.44 -4.34
N ILE A 22 -16.69 -7.59 -4.35
CA ILE A 22 -17.27 -8.87 -3.93
C ILE A 22 -17.54 -8.90 -2.42
N SER A 23 -16.66 -8.31 -1.63
CA SER A 23 -16.77 -8.26 -0.16
C SER A 23 -17.77 -7.23 0.33
N GLY A 24 -18.07 -6.21 -0.48
CA GLY A 24 -18.98 -5.12 -0.16
C GLY A 24 -20.42 -5.63 0.03
N ARG A 25 -21.06 -5.21 1.12
CA ARG A 25 -22.47 -5.50 1.44
C ARG A 25 -23.29 -4.23 1.56
N GLN A 26 -23.10 -3.32 0.58
CA GLN A 26 -23.76 -2.02 0.60
C GLN A 26 -25.14 -2.09 -0.06
N ARG A 27 -26.11 -1.41 0.56
CA ARG A 27 -27.42 -1.21 -0.03
C ARG A 27 -27.37 -0.32 -1.28
N PHE A 28 -26.45 0.65 -1.27
CA PHE A 28 -26.27 1.59 -2.36
C PHE A 28 -24.88 1.37 -2.99
N PHE A 29 -24.87 1.22 -4.29
CA PHE A 29 -23.66 0.94 -5.03
C PHE A 29 -22.59 2.08 -4.89
N ALA A 30 -23.05 3.32 -4.69
CA ALA A 30 -22.18 4.48 -4.51
C ALA A 30 -21.26 4.39 -3.27
N PHE A 31 -21.52 3.49 -2.35
CA PHE A 31 -20.68 3.23 -1.16
C PHE A 31 -19.94 1.89 -1.24
N SER A 32 -20.01 1.23 -2.39
CA SER A 32 -19.44 -0.11 -2.57
C SER A 32 -18.05 -0.07 -3.22
N GLY A 33 -17.31 -1.13 -3.08
CA GLY A 33 -16.00 -1.30 -3.68
C GLY A 33 -14.98 -0.33 -3.10
N ILE A 34 -14.36 0.43 -3.99
CA ILE A 34 -13.32 1.43 -3.65
C ILE A 34 -13.87 2.81 -3.25
N ALA A 35 -15.18 2.94 -3.05
CA ALA A 35 -15.82 4.20 -2.67
C ALA A 35 -15.58 4.55 -1.18
N THR A 36 -14.35 4.41 -0.72
CA THR A 36 -13.86 4.82 0.59
C THR A 36 -13.10 6.15 0.48
N GLU A 37 -12.60 6.66 1.59
CA GLU A 37 -11.70 7.81 1.58
C GLU A 37 -10.44 7.50 0.75
N TRP A 38 -9.96 8.50 0.01
CA TRP A 38 -8.85 8.31 -0.92
C TRP A 38 -7.54 7.89 -0.25
N ASP A 39 -7.30 8.34 0.97
CA ASP A 39 -6.12 7.97 1.75
C ASP A 39 -6.28 6.66 2.55
N PHE A 40 -7.42 5.98 2.36
CA PHE A 40 -7.68 4.64 2.88
C PHE A 40 -7.81 3.58 1.78
N VAL A 41 -7.96 3.99 0.54
CA VAL A 41 -8.30 3.08 -0.57
C VAL A 41 -7.27 1.97 -0.82
N GLU A 42 -6.00 2.23 -0.51
CA GLU A 42 -4.90 1.27 -0.70
C GLU A 42 -4.69 0.32 0.52
N VAL A 43 -5.34 0.59 1.65
CA VAL A 43 -5.17 -0.23 2.87
C VAL A 43 -5.48 -1.71 2.64
N PRO A 44 -6.61 -2.09 2.02
CA PRO A 44 -6.92 -3.50 1.81
C PRO A 44 -5.93 -4.21 0.89
N SER A 45 -5.45 -3.57 -0.16
CA SER A 45 -4.49 -4.15 -1.09
C SER A 45 -3.14 -4.37 -0.43
N GLN A 46 -2.61 -3.35 0.24
CA GLN A 46 -1.34 -3.45 0.95
C GLN A 46 -1.41 -4.43 2.14
N MET A 47 -2.55 -4.53 2.79
CA MET A 47 -2.74 -5.53 3.83
C MET A 47 -2.69 -6.95 3.26
N PHE A 48 -3.32 -7.22 2.11
CA PHE A 48 -3.28 -8.55 1.49
C PHE A 48 -1.90 -8.94 0.95
N GLU A 49 -1.00 -8.01 0.72
CA GLU A 49 0.40 -8.30 0.38
C GLU A 49 1.11 -9.08 1.50
N GLU A 50 0.74 -8.87 2.76
CA GLU A 50 1.34 -9.57 3.90
C GLU A 50 1.15 -11.10 3.82
N TRP A 51 0.03 -11.59 3.27
CA TRP A 51 -0.20 -13.02 3.05
C TRP A 51 0.75 -13.61 2.01
N ALA A 52 1.18 -12.81 1.03
CA ALA A 52 2.12 -13.25 0.01
C ALA A 52 3.56 -13.43 0.51
N TRP A 53 3.84 -13.02 1.75
CA TRP A 53 5.13 -13.19 2.42
C TRP A 53 5.12 -14.22 3.55
N ASP A 54 3.97 -14.85 3.79
CA ASP A 54 3.85 -15.88 4.82
C ASP A 54 4.13 -17.28 4.24
N VAL A 55 5.07 -17.99 4.86
CA VAL A 55 5.49 -19.33 4.42
C VAL A 55 4.31 -20.30 4.41
N GLY A 56 3.50 -20.30 5.47
CA GLY A 56 2.35 -21.21 5.59
C GLY A 56 1.30 -20.94 4.53
N VAL A 57 1.06 -19.68 4.20
CA VAL A 57 0.14 -19.29 3.14
C VAL A 57 0.70 -19.73 1.78
N LEU A 58 1.94 -19.37 1.46
CA LEU A 58 2.56 -19.71 0.17
C LEU A 58 2.60 -21.22 -0.07
N GLN A 59 2.91 -22.01 0.95
CA GLN A 59 2.95 -23.47 0.83
C GLN A 59 1.60 -24.11 0.52
N THR A 60 0.49 -23.41 0.65
CA THR A 60 -0.85 -23.93 0.27
C THR A 60 -1.07 -23.96 -1.24
N PHE A 61 -0.35 -23.15 -2.03
CA PHE A 61 -0.57 -23.03 -3.47
C PHE A 61 0.69 -22.88 -4.32
N ALA A 62 1.81 -22.45 -3.75
CA ALA A 62 3.06 -22.30 -4.48
C ALA A 62 3.80 -23.63 -4.56
N LEU A 63 3.49 -24.41 -5.59
CA LEU A 63 4.03 -25.75 -5.82
C LEU A 63 5.06 -25.72 -6.97
N HIS A 64 6.07 -26.57 -6.87
CA HIS A 64 7.05 -26.77 -7.93
C HIS A 64 6.38 -27.39 -9.16
N HIS A 65 6.60 -26.80 -10.33
CA HIS A 65 5.87 -27.13 -11.57
C HIS A 65 6.06 -28.56 -12.10
N GLU A 66 7.09 -29.29 -11.65
CA GLU A 66 7.36 -30.67 -12.06
C GLU A 66 7.14 -31.68 -10.92
N THR A 67 7.42 -31.28 -9.66
CA THR A 67 7.40 -32.22 -8.52
C THR A 67 6.20 -32.06 -7.62
N ASP A 68 5.41 -30.99 -7.78
CA ASP A 68 4.30 -30.57 -6.89
C ASP A 68 4.73 -30.36 -5.44
N GLU A 69 6.04 -30.26 -5.17
CA GLU A 69 6.53 -29.96 -3.82
C GLU A 69 6.24 -28.50 -3.46
N PRO A 70 5.80 -28.24 -2.22
CA PRO A 70 5.60 -26.86 -1.75
C PRO A 70 6.90 -26.05 -1.77
N ILE A 71 6.76 -24.74 -1.96
CA ILE A 71 7.89 -23.82 -1.90
C ILE A 71 8.67 -24.00 -0.59
N PRO A 72 10.02 -24.13 -0.63
CA PRO A 72 10.82 -24.25 0.58
C PRO A 72 10.74 -23.01 1.46
N ALA A 73 10.55 -23.20 2.76
CA ALA A 73 10.49 -22.08 3.74
C ALA A 73 11.74 -21.19 3.65
N GLU A 74 12.93 -21.81 3.52
CA GLU A 74 14.21 -21.09 3.38
C GLU A 74 14.22 -20.14 2.16
N LEU A 75 13.56 -20.52 1.07
CA LEU A 75 13.47 -19.65 -0.11
C LEU A 75 12.58 -18.43 0.17
N VAL A 76 11.45 -18.61 0.86
CA VAL A 76 10.57 -17.51 1.26
C VAL A 76 11.28 -16.54 2.21
N GLU A 77 12.05 -17.07 3.17
CA GLU A 77 12.86 -16.25 4.08
C GLU A 77 13.92 -15.44 3.34
N LYS A 78 14.59 -16.04 2.36
CA LYS A 78 15.55 -15.33 1.49
C LYS A 78 14.87 -14.22 0.68
N LEU A 79 13.68 -14.48 0.14
CA LEU A 79 12.90 -13.49 -0.58
C LEU A 79 12.52 -12.32 0.33
N ARG A 80 12.06 -12.58 1.55
CA ARG A 80 11.78 -11.54 2.55
C ARG A 80 13.02 -10.69 2.86
N THR A 81 14.15 -11.34 3.12
CA THR A 81 15.42 -10.64 3.38
C THR A 81 15.84 -9.76 2.20
N ALA A 82 15.63 -10.23 0.97
CA ALA A 82 15.93 -9.46 -0.23
C ALA A 82 15.00 -8.25 -0.41
N GLU A 83 13.70 -8.38 -0.06
CA GLU A 83 12.72 -7.28 -0.10
C GLU A 83 13.02 -6.20 0.95
N GLU A 84 13.58 -6.60 2.10
CA GLU A 84 13.98 -5.66 3.15
C GLU A 84 15.22 -4.82 2.78
N TYR A 85 15.99 -5.25 1.79
CA TYR A 85 17.18 -4.54 1.35
C TYR A 85 16.83 -3.19 0.71
N GLY A 86 17.34 -2.12 1.31
CA GLY A 86 17.10 -0.77 0.81
C GLY A 86 15.72 -0.19 1.17
N LYS A 87 14.99 -0.79 2.08
CA LYS A 87 13.67 -0.36 2.57
C LYS A 87 13.61 1.14 2.90
N GLY A 88 14.59 1.64 3.67
CA GLY A 88 14.66 3.06 4.02
C GLY A 88 14.77 3.97 2.79
N LEU A 89 15.53 3.56 1.78
CA LEU A 89 15.61 4.29 0.51
C LEU A 89 14.27 4.24 -0.24
N ALA A 90 13.61 3.09 -0.27
CA ALA A 90 12.31 2.94 -0.91
C ALA A 90 11.26 3.87 -0.25
N VAL A 91 11.20 3.90 1.08
CA VAL A 91 10.32 4.81 1.83
C VAL A 91 10.65 6.27 1.53
N SER A 92 11.94 6.65 1.50
CA SER A 92 12.38 8.01 1.17
C SER A 92 11.92 8.43 -0.23
N ILE A 93 12.00 7.54 -1.21
CA ILE A 93 11.53 7.79 -2.58
C ILE A 93 10.00 7.95 -2.60
N GLN A 94 9.25 7.14 -1.88
CA GLN A 94 7.80 7.27 -1.79
C GLN A 94 7.38 8.60 -1.13
N MET A 95 8.08 9.02 -0.09
CA MET A 95 7.87 10.33 0.54
C MET A 95 8.21 11.48 -0.40
N PHE A 96 9.27 11.36 -1.20
CA PHE A 96 9.58 12.32 -2.26
C PHE A 96 8.43 12.44 -3.28
N TYR A 97 7.87 11.33 -3.75
CA TYR A 97 6.71 11.36 -4.66
C TYR A 97 5.49 12.00 -4.01
N ALA A 98 5.24 11.74 -2.75
CA ALA A 98 4.15 12.34 -2.00
C ALA A 98 4.31 13.86 -1.87
N MET A 99 5.51 14.32 -1.52
CA MET A 99 5.82 15.75 -1.43
C MET A 99 5.76 16.45 -2.79
N LEU A 100 6.26 15.80 -3.84
CA LEU A 100 6.14 16.34 -5.19
C LEU A 100 4.66 16.49 -5.58
N SER A 101 3.87 15.43 -5.39
CA SER A 101 2.44 15.44 -5.67
C SER A 101 1.72 16.57 -4.92
N LEU A 102 1.96 16.71 -3.62
CA LEU A 102 1.32 17.75 -2.80
C LEU A 102 1.77 19.16 -3.21
N SER A 103 3.07 19.37 -3.32
CA SER A 103 3.66 20.71 -3.53
C SER A 103 3.32 21.35 -4.87
N LEU A 104 2.96 20.56 -5.87
CA LEU A 104 2.52 21.08 -7.18
C LEU A 104 1.09 21.68 -7.14
N TYR A 105 0.33 21.40 -6.07
CA TYR A 105 -1.02 21.93 -5.87
C TYR A 105 -1.10 22.97 -4.75
N GLU A 106 0.06 23.37 -4.20
CA GLU A 106 0.15 24.45 -3.23
C GLU A 106 0.41 25.79 -3.92
N GLY A 107 -0.44 26.76 -3.66
CA GLY A 107 -0.27 28.14 -4.13
C GLY A 107 -0.77 28.41 -5.56
N ASP A 108 -0.23 29.49 -6.16
CA ASP A 108 -0.61 29.90 -7.50
C ASP A 108 0.13 29.07 -8.57
N PRO A 109 -0.59 28.27 -9.38
CA PRO A 109 0.00 27.42 -10.39
C PRO A 109 0.77 28.19 -11.48
N ALA A 110 0.46 29.48 -11.72
CA ALA A 110 1.12 30.28 -12.74
C ALA A 110 2.59 30.59 -12.41
N GLY A 111 2.98 30.49 -11.14
CA GLY A 111 4.35 30.76 -10.68
C GLY A 111 5.19 29.51 -10.44
N VAL A 112 4.68 28.30 -10.72
CA VAL A 112 5.40 27.05 -10.40
C VAL A 112 6.27 26.60 -11.56
N ASP A 113 7.60 26.59 -11.36
CA ASP A 113 8.51 25.80 -12.18
C ASP A 113 8.54 24.35 -11.67
N THR A 114 7.89 23.47 -12.39
CA THR A 114 7.73 22.07 -12.00
C THR A 114 9.03 21.29 -12.02
N THR A 115 9.99 21.65 -12.86
CA THR A 115 11.32 21.00 -12.92
C THR A 115 12.19 21.47 -11.76
N GLU A 116 12.18 22.76 -11.44
CA GLU A 116 12.87 23.28 -10.25
C GLU A 116 12.32 22.65 -8.97
N ARG A 117 11.00 22.56 -8.84
CA ARG A 117 10.34 21.91 -7.69
C ARG A 117 10.77 20.44 -7.55
N LEU A 118 10.72 19.68 -8.63
CA LEU A 118 11.18 18.29 -8.68
C LEU A 118 12.65 18.17 -8.23
N THR A 119 13.53 19.00 -8.79
CA THR A 119 14.97 18.94 -8.54
C THR A 119 15.30 19.26 -7.09
N THR A 120 14.67 20.28 -6.54
CA THR A 120 14.83 20.70 -5.14
C THR A 120 14.40 19.58 -4.19
N LEU A 121 13.18 19.07 -4.34
CA LEU A 121 12.67 18.01 -3.48
C LEU A 121 13.48 16.71 -3.60
N ARG A 122 13.92 16.37 -4.80
CA ARG A 122 14.77 15.20 -4.99
C ARG A 122 16.09 15.31 -4.26
N HIS A 123 16.71 16.48 -4.31
CA HIS A 123 17.96 16.76 -3.60
C HIS A 123 17.78 16.72 -2.07
N GLU A 124 16.67 17.23 -1.57
CA GLU A 124 16.41 17.29 -0.12
C GLU A 124 15.99 15.93 0.48
N MET A 125 15.26 15.11 -0.27
CA MET A 125 14.57 13.95 0.26
C MET A 125 15.18 12.61 -0.16
N THR A 126 16.05 12.58 -1.16
CA THR A 126 16.65 11.33 -1.64
C THR A 126 18.16 11.47 -1.79
N PRO A 127 18.93 10.37 -1.65
CA PRO A 127 20.36 10.38 -1.93
C PRO A 127 20.70 10.40 -3.42
N THR A 128 19.70 10.36 -4.29
CA THR A 128 19.89 10.34 -5.74
C THR A 128 19.67 11.73 -6.33
N HIS A 129 20.51 12.10 -7.29
CA HIS A 129 20.42 13.40 -7.96
C HIS A 129 19.46 13.34 -9.15
N HIS A 130 18.90 14.49 -9.47
CA HIS A 130 18.15 14.67 -10.71
C HIS A 130 19.08 14.51 -11.93
N VAL A 131 18.63 13.76 -12.91
CA VAL A 131 19.33 13.65 -14.20
C VAL A 131 18.94 14.84 -15.05
N GLN A 132 19.93 15.62 -15.46
CA GLN A 132 19.72 16.82 -16.26
C GLN A 132 18.93 16.51 -17.55
N ASP A 133 18.11 17.44 -17.97
CA ASP A 133 17.24 17.35 -19.17
C ASP A 133 16.18 16.23 -19.12
N THR A 134 15.87 15.72 -17.91
CA THR A 134 14.74 14.80 -17.71
C THR A 134 13.58 15.51 -17.00
N HIS A 135 12.36 15.05 -17.29
CA HIS A 135 11.12 15.65 -16.80
C HIS A 135 10.19 14.58 -16.23
N PHE A 136 10.58 13.94 -15.12
CA PHE A 136 9.81 12.88 -14.47
C PHE A 136 8.36 13.32 -14.18
N GLN A 137 8.14 14.56 -13.75
CA GLN A 137 6.82 15.10 -13.45
C GLN A 137 5.88 15.08 -14.66
N ALA A 138 6.41 15.13 -15.89
CA ALA A 138 5.61 15.05 -17.11
C ALA A 138 5.13 13.61 -17.44
N SER A 139 5.79 12.60 -16.88
CA SER A 139 5.44 11.19 -17.02
C SER A 139 4.85 10.56 -15.76
N PHE A 140 4.73 11.34 -14.68
CA PHE A 140 4.20 10.88 -13.40
C PHE A 140 2.66 10.84 -13.45
N GLY A 141 2.10 9.73 -13.97
CA GLY A 141 0.68 9.58 -14.22
C GLY A 141 -0.23 9.77 -13.01
N HIS A 142 0.28 9.53 -11.80
CA HIS A 142 -0.45 9.76 -10.54
C HIS A 142 -0.86 11.21 -10.34
N LEU A 143 -0.13 12.17 -10.90
CA LEU A 143 -0.52 13.59 -10.82
C LEU A 143 -1.86 13.89 -11.48
N HIS A 144 -2.31 13.06 -12.42
CA HIS A 144 -3.60 13.21 -13.08
C HIS A 144 -4.76 12.59 -12.28
N GLY A 145 -4.57 11.39 -11.71
CA GLY A 145 -5.63 10.65 -11.02
C GLY A 145 -5.58 10.76 -9.49
N TYR A 146 -4.39 11.02 -8.93
CA TYR A 146 -4.11 11.11 -7.49
C TYR A 146 -3.53 12.48 -7.14
N SER A 147 -4.15 13.54 -7.66
CA SER A 147 -3.72 14.93 -7.46
C SER A 147 -3.62 15.27 -5.98
N ALA A 148 -2.43 15.67 -5.51
CA ALA A 148 -2.11 16.02 -4.12
C ALA A 148 -2.32 14.89 -3.08
N ILE A 149 -2.53 13.64 -3.54
CA ILE A 149 -2.97 12.52 -2.68
C ILE A 149 -2.00 11.32 -2.71
N TYR A 150 -0.86 11.43 -3.39
CA TYR A 150 0.10 10.33 -3.47
C TYR A 150 0.58 9.82 -2.09
N TYR A 151 0.50 10.64 -1.06
CA TYR A 151 0.81 10.24 0.33
C TYR A 151 -0.03 9.03 0.80
N THR A 152 -1.16 8.76 0.13
CA THR A 152 -2.04 7.64 0.46
C THR A 152 -1.31 6.30 0.55
N TYR A 153 -0.30 6.05 -0.29
CA TYR A 153 0.44 4.79 -0.29
C TYR A 153 1.18 4.55 1.02
N MET A 154 1.87 5.56 1.54
CA MET A 154 2.57 5.42 2.83
C MET A 154 1.60 5.50 4.01
N TRP A 155 0.57 6.34 3.93
CA TRP A 155 -0.45 6.42 4.95
C TRP A 155 -1.26 5.13 5.09
N SER A 156 -1.68 4.57 3.97
CA SER A 156 -2.35 3.27 3.93
C SER A 156 -1.44 2.14 4.44
N LEU A 157 -0.14 2.19 4.18
CA LEU A 157 0.81 1.20 4.69
C LEU A 157 0.90 1.23 6.23
N VAL A 158 0.91 2.42 6.85
CA VAL A 158 0.86 2.56 8.31
C VAL A 158 -0.38 1.84 8.86
N ILE A 159 -1.53 2.10 8.28
CA ILE A 159 -2.80 1.52 8.73
C ILE A 159 -2.83 0.00 8.46
N SER A 160 -2.37 -0.45 7.29
CA SER A 160 -2.37 -1.87 6.95
C SER A 160 -1.47 -2.70 7.88
N LYS A 161 -0.29 -2.18 8.24
CA LYS A 161 0.59 -2.83 9.23
C LYS A 161 -0.08 -2.96 10.60
N ASP A 162 -0.78 -1.92 11.05
CA ASP A 162 -1.50 -1.97 12.33
C ASP A 162 -2.69 -2.94 12.30
N LEU A 163 -3.47 -2.96 11.22
CA LEU A 163 -4.55 -3.93 11.02
C LEU A 163 -4.02 -5.37 10.97
N PHE A 164 -2.93 -5.60 10.24
CA PHE A 164 -2.32 -6.92 10.13
C PHE A 164 -1.74 -7.42 11.47
N SER A 165 -1.21 -6.51 12.29
CA SER A 165 -0.70 -6.84 13.62
C SER A 165 -1.75 -7.53 14.51
N ALA A 166 -3.04 -7.25 14.30
CA ALA A 166 -4.12 -7.87 15.04
C ALA A 166 -4.31 -9.37 14.74
N PHE A 167 -3.73 -9.88 13.65
CA PHE A 167 -3.72 -11.32 13.36
C PHE A 167 -2.72 -12.10 14.23
N GLY A 168 -1.84 -11.41 14.97
CA GLY A 168 -0.97 -12.04 15.96
C GLY A 168 0.01 -13.09 15.43
N GLY A 169 0.39 -12.99 14.15
CA GLY A 169 1.24 -13.95 13.45
C GLY A 169 0.51 -15.16 12.88
N GLU A 170 -0.83 -15.16 12.90
CA GLU A 170 -1.67 -16.21 12.33
C GLU A 170 -2.51 -15.66 11.16
N PRO A 171 -1.92 -15.42 9.98
CA PRO A 171 -2.63 -14.79 8.86
C PRO A 171 -3.85 -15.60 8.37
N MET A 172 -3.87 -16.92 8.60
CA MET A 172 -4.99 -17.80 8.24
C MET A 172 -6.04 -17.93 9.35
N ASN A 173 -6.02 -17.09 10.38
CA ASN A 173 -7.02 -17.09 11.44
C ASN A 173 -8.40 -16.67 10.88
N VAL A 174 -9.31 -17.65 10.79
CA VAL A 174 -10.63 -17.49 10.14
C VAL A 174 -11.51 -16.48 10.86
N ASP A 175 -11.45 -16.42 12.19
CA ASP A 175 -12.30 -15.50 12.96
C ASP A 175 -11.82 -14.06 12.80
N MET A 176 -10.50 -13.86 12.79
CA MET A 176 -9.92 -12.53 12.53
C MET A 176 -10.19 -12.09 11.08
N ALA A 177 -10.05 -12.99 10.11
CA ALA A 177 -10.37 -12.72 8.71
C ALA A 177 -11.86 -12.37 8.53
N ARG A 178 -12.77 -13.09 9.19
CA ARG A 178 -14.21 -12.76 9.21
C ARG A 178 -14.46 -11.39 9.82
N ARG A 179 -13.84 -11.07 10.95
CA ARG A 179 -13.93 -9.76 11.61
C ARG A 179 -13.42 -8.64 10.69
N TYR A 180 -12.29 -8.84 10.02
CA TYR A 180 -11.76 -7.88 9.05
C TYR A 180 -12.75 -7.64 7.90
N ARG A 181 -13.26 -8.72 7.30
CA ARG A 181 -14.27 -8.62 6.25
C ARG A 181 -15.51 -7.86 6.69
N GLU A 182 -16.03 -8.15 7.89
CA GLU A 182 -17.29 -7.57 8.37
C GLU A 182 -17.17 -6.15 8.89
N ARG A 183 -16.00 -5.77 9.43
CA ARG A 183 -15.77 -4.48 10.06
C ARG A 183 -15.09 -3.45 9.16
N VAL A 184 -14.32 -3.93 8.17
CA VAL A 184 -13.56 -3.07 7.26
C VAL A 184 -14.09 -3.16 5.83
N LEU A 185 -14.07 -4.37 5.22
CA LEU A 185 -14.38 -4.50 3.79
C LEU A 185 -15.88 -4.36 3.49
N ALA A 186 -16.72 -5.01 4.26
CA ALA A 186 -18.16 -5.01 4.01
C ALA A 186 -18.84 -3.64 4.20
N PRO A 187 -18.44 -2.80 5.15
CA PRO A 187 -18.99 -1.45 5.26
C PRO A 187 -18.63 -0.53 4.09
N GLY A 188 -17.46 -0.70 3.45
CA GLY A 188 -17.02 0.17 2.35
C GLY A 188 -17.08 1.66 2.73
N GLY A 189 -17.47 2.51 1.82
CA GLY A 189 -17.60 3.97 2.04
C GLY A 189 -18.80 4.41 2.87
N ARG A 190 -19.46 3.50 3.59
CA ARG A 190 -20.60 3.84 4.46
C ARG A 190 -20.19 4.48 5.79
N ALA A 191 -18.97 4.28 6.21
CA ALA A 191 -18.42 4.83 7.44
C ALA A 191 -17.04 5.39 7.18
N ASP A 192 -16.63 6.34 8.00
CA ASP A 192 -15.31 6.95 7.94
C ASP A 192 -14.22 5.90 8.18
N ALA A 193 -13.09 6.03 7.50
CA ALA A 193 -11.99 5.08 7.57
C ALA A 193 -11.48 4.89 9.02
N ALA A 194 -11.37 5.96 9.77
CA ALA A 194 -10.98 5.93 11.18
C ALA A 194 -11.93 5.06 12.02
N ASP A 195 -13.24 5.13 11.76
CA ASP A 195 -14.25 4.32 12.45
C ASP A 195 -14.17 2.85 12.04
N LEU A 196 -13.91 2.55 10.76
CA LEU A 196 -13.71 1.19 10.28
C LEU A 196 -12.53 0.53 10.99
N VAL A 197 -11.41 1.24 11.08
CA VAL A 197 -10.20 0.78 11.76
C VAL A 197 -10.45 0.58 13.26
N ALA A 198 -11.05 1.56 13.92
CA ALA A 198 -11.37 1.48 15.34
C ALA A 198 -12.34 0.34 15.66
N ASN A 199 -13.34 0.09 14.81
CA ASN A 199 -14.28 -1.02 14.95
C ASN A 199 -13.61 -2.39 14.80
N PHE A 200 -12.58 -2.48 13.96
CA PHE A 200 -11.80 -3.71 13.81
C PHE A 200 -10.81 -3.91 14.94
N LEU A 201 -9.99 -2.90 15.25
CA LEU A 201 -8.93 -3.00 16.26
C LEU A 201 -9.45 -2.93 17.71
N GLY A 202 -10.62 -2.32 17.94
CA GLY A 202 -11.12 -1.96 19.28
C GLY A 202 -10.43 -0.72 19.86
N ARG A 203 -9.68 0.02 19.05
CA ARG A 203 -8.93 1.23 19.36
C ARG A 203 -8.65 2.03 18.08
N PRO A 204 -8.29 3.32 18.18
CA PRO A 204 -7.73 4.04 17.03
C PRO A 204 -6.47 3.35 16.50
N TYR A 205 -6.12 3.61 15.22
CA TYR A 205 -4.87 3.13 14.64
C TYR A 205 -3.64 3.70 15.37
N ARG A 206 -2.51 3.02 15.22
CA ARG A 206 -1.20 3.41 15.77
C ARG A 206 -0.11 3.21 14.71
N THR A 207 1.01 3.89 14.92
CA THR A 207 2.19 3.79 14.04
C THR A 207 3.15 2.68 14.46
N ASP A 208 3.01 2.11 15.66
CA ASP A 208 3.96 1.18 16.28
C ASP A 208 4.35 0.00 15.35
N ALA A 209 3.39 -0.59 14.64
CA ALA A 209 3.64 -1.72 13.74
C ALA A 209 4.45 -1.31 12.51
N TRP A 210 4.18 -0.12 11.96
CA TRP A 210 4.94 0.43 10.85
C TRP A 210 6.35 0.87 11.29
N GLU A 211 6.49 1.50 12.45
CA GLU A 211 7.78 1.90 13.01
C GLU A 211 8.68 0.68 13.25
N LYS A 212 8.10 -0.39 13.79
CA LYS A 212 8.80 -1.67 13.95
C LYS A 212 9.26 -2.23 12.61
N TRP A 213 8.34 -2.30 11.63
CA TRP A 213 8.67 -2.77 10.28
C TRP A 213 9.77 -1.92 9.62
N LEU A 214 9.78 -0.61 9.80
CA LEU A 214 10.79 0.26 9.23
C LEU A 214 12.17 0.07 9.88
N ALA A 215 12.21 -0.32 11.15
CA ALA A 215 13.43 -0.52 11.92
C ALA A 215 14.09 -1.90 11.72
N GLU A 216 13.33 -2.89 11.24
CA GLU A 216 13.84 -4.23 10.89
C GLU A 216 14.62 -4.21 9.57
#